data_debc295a6b78e375ba0faf03aacdfb88
#
_entry.id   debc295a6b78e375ba0faf03aacdfb88
#
_cell.length_a   1.000
_cell.length_b   1.000
_cell.length_c   1.000
_cell.angle_alpha   90.00
_cell.angle_beta   90.00
_cell.angle_gamma   90.00
#
_symmetry.space_group_name_H-M   'P 1'
#
loop_
_entity.id
_entity.type
_entity.pdbx_description
1 polymer ?
#
loop_
_entity_poly.entity_id
_entity_poly.type
_entity_poly.pdbx_seq_one_letter_code
_entity_poly.pdbx_strand_id
1 'polypeptide(L)'
;MSTDCWLDDPVIPAKRYKGRSITDKLHDYTVIDIETTGGFTDCEIIELAAVKVRNDEITASYSELIKPLKPLPPFIVRLTGITDEMLEDAPAIGDMLPSFIDFVGDDVILGHNIASFDSTVIYDNCEKLGLRRFDNDMLDTLKYARHCNTGAPDNKLTTLTAHYGIDHDNAHRALADCIANHKLYQVIREMYNG
;
A
#
# COMPACT_ATOMS: atom_id res chain seq x y z
N MET A 1 -44.16 31.15 -8.24
CA MET A 1 -42.71 31.21 -8.00
C MET A 1 -42.39 30.07 -7.05
N SER A 2 -42.00 28.96 -7.61
CA SER A 2 -41.59 27.75 -6.85
C SER A 2 -40.06 27.72 -6.88
N THR A 3 -39.46 27.92 -5.73
CA THR A 3 -38.00 27.75 -5.53
C THR A 3 -37.77 26.30 -5.10
N ASP A 4 -37.57 25.45 -6.08
CA ASP A 4 -37.06 24.09 -5.81
C ASP A 4 -35.61 24.20 -5.33
N CYS A 5 -35.46 24.15 -4.01
CA CYS A 5 -34.18 24.02 -3.35
C CYS A 5 -33.81 22.52 -3.46
N TRP A 6 -32.98 22.16 -4.43
CA TRP A 6 -32.33 20.86 -4.50
C TRP A 6 -31.33 20.81 -3.35
N LEU A 7 -31.74 20.23 -2.23
CA LEU A 7 -30.84 19.82 -1.19
C LEU A 7 -29.94 18.73 -1.81
N ASP A 8 -28.65 19.03 -1.92
CA ASP A 8 -27.65 18.05 -2.26
C ASP A 8 -27.77 16.90 -1.24
N ASP A 9 -28.32 15.78 -1.68
CA ASP A 9 -28.27 14.55 -0.88
C ASP A 9 -26.81 14.26 -0.55
N PRO A 10 -26.49 13.92 0.71
CA PRO A 10 -25.14 13.56 1.07
C PRO A 10 -24.71 12.39 0.18
N VAL A 11 -23.68 12.60 -0.64
CA VAL A 11 -23.08 11.54 -1.45
C VAL A 11 -22.59 10.47 -0.48
N ILE A 12 -23.40 9.43 -0.29
CA ILE A 12 -22.98 8.24 0.47
C ILE A 12 -21.82 7.65 -0.33
N PRO A 13 -20.60 7.58 0.21
CA PRO A 13 -19.48 7.01 -0.52
C PRO A 13 -19.85 5.59 -0.93
N ALA A 14 -19.68 5.30 -2.21
CA ALA A 14 -19.99 3.99 -2.77
C ALA A 14 -19.25 2.92 -1.94
N LYS A 15 -19.97 1.85 -1.57
CA LYS A 15 -19.39 0.74 -0.81
C LYS A 15 -18.20 0.17 -1.61
N ARG A 16 -17.00 0.27 -1.04
CA ARG A 16 -15.80 -0.34 -1.64
C ARG A 16 -15.92 -1.86 -1.56
N TYR A 17 -15.89 -2.50 -2.72
CA TYR A 17 -15.82 -3.96 -2.81
C TYR A 17 -14.35 -4.37 -2.85
N LYS A 18 -13.73 -4.45 -1.68
CA LYS A 18 -12.37 -4.96 -1.51
C LYS A 18 -12.40 -6.49 -1.42
N GLY A 19 -11.27 -7.11 -1.74
CA GLY A 19 -11.06 -8.52 -1.50
C GLY A 19 -11.16 -8.91 -0.02
N ARG A 20 -11.12 -10.20 0.24
CA ARG A 20 -11.22 -10.74 1.59
C ARG A 20 -9.91 -10.55 2.34
N SER A 21 -10.01 -10.29 3.65
CA SER A 21 -8.86 -10.40 4.53
C SER A 21 -8.64 -11.88 4.88
N ILE A 22 -7.46 -12.40 4.55
CA ILE A 22 -7.09 -13.79 4.81
C ILE A 22 -6.01 -13.88 5.90
N THR A 23 -5.87 -15.05 6.50
CA THR A 23 -4.91 -15.34 7.56
C THR A 23 -4.12 -16.61 7.28
N ASP A 24 -4.27 -17.18 6.09
CA ASP A 24 -3.55 -18.39 5.67
C ASP A 24 -2.05 -18.13 5.60
N LYS A 25 -1.25 -19.18 5.85
CA LYS A 25 0.20 -19.11 5.60
C LYS A 25 0.46 -19.21 4.11
N LEU A 26 0.98 -18.12 3.53
CA LEU A 26 1.24 -18.01 2.09
C LEU A 26 2.73 -18.15 1.80
N HIS A 27 3.04 -18.77 0.65
CA HIS A 27 4.37 -18.84 0.06
C HIS A 27 4.45 -18.11 -1.29
N ASP A 28 3.28 -17.89 -1.91
CA ASP A 28 3.10 -17.15 -3.15
C ASP A 28 2.16 -15.97 -2.92
N TYR A 29 2.63 -14.76 -3.16
CA TYR A 29 1.90 -13.50 -2.96
C TYR A 29 2.61 -12.33 -3.63
N THR A 30 1.97 -11.17 -3.67
CA THR A 30 2.61 -9.92 -4.06
C THR A 30 2.56 -8.94 -2.89
N VAL A 31 3.71 -8.48 -2.40
CA VAL A 31 3.77 -7.40 -1.40
C VAL A 31 3.60 -6.09 -2.14
N ILE A 32 2.79 -5.19 -1.62
CA ILE A 32 2.62 -3.84 -2.14
C ILE A 32 2.78 -2.80 -1.04
N ASP A 33 3.24 -1.63 -1.44
CA ASP A 33 3.33 -0.45 -0.60
C ASP A 33 3.24 0.80 -1.48
N ILE A 34 2.74 1.91 -0.93
CA ILE A 34 2.64 3.19 -1.63
C ILE A 34 3.10 4.34 -0.75
N GLU A 35 3.76 5.33 -1.36
CA GLU A 35 3.94 6.63 -0.73
C GLU A 35 2.92 7.63 -1.27
N THR A 36 2.49 8.56 -0.43
CA THR A 36 1.44 9.53 -0.77
C THR A 36 1.77 10.93 -0.26
N THR A 37 1.06 11.94 -0.79
CA THR A 37 1.21 13.33 -0.35
C THR A 37 0.63 13.61 1.04
N GLY A 38 0.04 12.62 1.72
CA GLY A 38 -0.56 12.80 3.05
C GLY A 38 -1.44 11.63 3.47
N GLY A 39 -2.37 11.88 4.39
CA GLY A 39 -3.34 10.90 4.88
C GLY A 39 -4.52 10.69 3.93
N PHE A 40 -5.58 10.01 4.44
CA PHE A 40 -6.71 9.51 3.64
C PHE A 40 -7.49 10.54 2.81
N THR A 41 -7.54 11.81 3.22
CA THR A 41 -8.36 12.80 2.54
C THR A 41 -7.54 13.47 1.44
N ASP A 42 -7.96 13.29 0.18
CA ASP A 42 -7.38 13.93 -1.01
C ASP A 42 -5.86 13.72 -1.18
N CYS A 43 -5.32 12.59 -0.68
CA CYS A 43 -3.94 12.26 -0.93
C CYS A 43 -3.73 11.76 -2.36
N GLU A 44 -2.57 12.10 -2.93
CA GLU A 44 -2.11 11.61 -4.23
C GLU A 44 -1.00 10.61 -4.02
N ILE A 45 -0.97 9.55 -4.83
CA ILE A 45 0.13 8.58 -4.84
C ILE A 45 1.36 9.26 -5.46
N ILE A 46 2.52 9.12 -4.82
CA ILE A 46 3.81 9.64 -5.29
C ILE A 46 4.85 8.54 -5.53
N GLU A 47 4.64 7.35 -5.00
CA GLU A 47 5.42 6.15 -5.32
C GLU A 47 4.51 4.93 -5.29
N LEU A 48 4.65 4.04 -6.27
CA LEU A 48 4.03 2.72 -6.32
C LEU A 48 5.12 1.67 -6.27
N ALA A 49 5.04 0.70 -5.36
CA ALA A 49 5.96 -0.42 -5.35
C ALA A 49 5.25 -1.74 -5.10
N ALA A 50 5.83 -2.79 -5.69
CA ALA A 50 5.41 -4.16 -5.44
C ALA A 50 6.59 -5.13 -5.60
N VAL A 51 6.57 -6.23 -4.85
CA VAL A 51 7.47 -7.37 -5.08
C VAL A 51 6.66 -8.66 -5.19
N LYS A 52 6.90 -9.41 -6.26
CA LYS A 52 6.32 -10.75 -6.42
C LYS A 52 7.15 -11.77 -5.67
N VAL A 53 6.47 -12.56 -4.86
CA VAL A 53 7.07 -13.66 -4.11
C VAL A 53 6.51 -14.98 -4.62
N ARG A 54 7.40 -15.94 -4.89
CA ARG A 54 7.06 -17.31 -5.29
C ARG A 54 7.96 -18.28 -4.53
N ASN A 55 7.35 -19.23 -3.84
CA ASN A 55 8.06 -20.17 -2.95
C ASN A 55 8.96 -19.43 -1.95
N ASP A 56 8.44 -18.35 -1.34
CA ASP A 56 9.15 -17.52 -0.37
C ASP A 56 10.33 -16.68 -0.92
N GLU A 57 10.56 -16.68 -2.23
CA GLU A 57 11.63 -15.92 -2.86
C GLU A 57 11.07 -14.78 -3.69
N ILE A 58 11.72 -13.60 -3.64
CA ILE A 58 11.37 -12.46 -4.50
C ILE A 58 11.81 -12.80 -5.92
N THR A 59 10.84 -12.84 -6.85
CA THR A 59 11.08 -13.20 -8.26
C THR A 59 11.00 -12.02 -9.21
N ALA A 60 10.30 -10.95 -8.82
CA ALA A 60 10.18 -9.71 -9.61
C ALA A 60 9.85 -8.53 -8.70
N SER A 61 10.16 -7.33 -9.16
CA SER A 61 9.85 -6.08 -8.49
C SER A 61 9.30 -5.03 -9.45
N TYR A 62 8.47 -4.16 -8.93
CA TYR A 62 7.93 -2.96 -9.58
C TYR A 62 8.20 -1.77 -8.66
N SER A 63 8.67 -0.66 -9.20
CA SER A 63 8.86 0.58 -8.43
C SER A 63 8.84 1.76 -9.38
N GLU A 64 7.90 2.68 -9.17
CA GLU A 64 7.72 3.87 -10.01
C GLU A 64 7.35 5.07 -9.15
N LEU A 65 8.02 6.19 -9.42
CA LEU A 65 7.65 7.49 -8.91
C LEU A 65 6.49 8.06 -9.74
N ILE A 66 5.58 8.77 -9.07
CA ILE A 66 4.38 9.32 -9.68
C ILE A 66 4.33 10.82 -9.43
N LYS A 67 4.09 11.59 -10.49
CA LYS A 67 3.96 13.04 -10.42
C LYS A 67 2.62 13.44 -9.80
N PRO A 68 2.60 14.13 -8.63
CA PRO A 68 1.38 14.69 -8.08
C PRO A 68 0.98 15.98 -8.79
N LEU A 69 -0.27 16.43 -8.59
CA LEU A 69 -0.78 17.70 -9.16
C LEU A 69 -0.26 18.93 -8.41
N LYS A 70 0.18 18.76 -7.16
CA LYS A 70 0.63 19.85 -6.28
C LYS A 70 2.00 19.52 -5.71
N PRO A 71 2.81 20.55 -5.38
CA PRO A 71 4.07 20.37 -4.68
C PRO A 71 3.90 19.59 -3.38
N LEU A 72 4.94 18.82 -3.02
CA LEU A 72 4.92 17.99 -1.82
C LEU A 72 4.91 18.82 -0.54
N PRO A 73 4.08 18.44 0.45
CA PRO A 73 4.19 19.01 1.78
C PRO A 73 5.58 18.75 2.37
N PRO A 74 6.22 19.74 3.04
CA PRO A 74 7.58 19.56 3.57
C PRO A 74 7.76 18.39 4.53
N PHE A 75 6.70 17.96 5.23
CA PHE A 75 6.76 16.81 6.11
C PHE A 75 6.86 15.48 5.35
N ILE A 76 6.22 15.38 4.15
CA ILE A 76 6.33 14.22 3.27
C ILE A 76 7.76 14.11 2.73
N VAL A 77 8.34 15.23 2.26
CA VAL A 77 9.74 15.24 1.80
C VAL A 77 10.69 14.75 2.91
N ARG A 78 10.47 15.20 4.15
CA ARG A 78 11.29 14.71 5.28
C ARG A 78 11.04 13.26 5.64
N LEU A 79 9.83 12.76 5.46
CA LEU A 79 9.43 11.38 5.79
C LEU A 79 9.98 10.39 4.76
N THR A 80 9.72 10.66 3.48
CA THR A 80 9.98 9.71 2.38
C THR A 80 11.32 9.94 1.69
N GLY A 81 11.91 11.15 1.85
CA GLY A 81 13.07 11.58 1.08
C GLY A 81 12.75 11.87 -0.40
N ILE A 82 11.50 11.71 -0.84
CA ILE A 82 11.08 12.08 -2.19
C ILE A 82 10.92 13.59 -2.27
N THR A 83 11.51 14.22 -3.29
CA THR A 83 11.46 15.67 -3.50
C THR A 83 10.68 16.02 -4.76
N ASP A 84 10.23 17.29 -4.88
CA ASP A 84 9.55 17.76 -6.08
C ASP A 84 10.43 17.62 -7.33
N GLU A 85 11.75 17.80 -7.20
CA GLU A 85 12.71 17.63 -8.31
C GLU A 85 12.77 16.18 -8.80
N MET A 86 12.65 15.19 -7.91
CA MET A 86 12.59 13.77 -8.28
C MET A 86 11.31 13.44 -9.06
N LEU A 87 10.25 14.21 -8.82
CA LEU A 87 8.94 13.99 -9.44
C LEU A 87 8.70 14.87 -10.68
N GLU A 88 9.63 15.76 -11.04
CA GLU A 88 9.44 16.72 -12.15
C GLU A 88 9.13 16.02 -13.48
N ASP A 89 9.87 14.96 -13.78
CA ASP A 89 9.71 14.17 -15.03
C ASP A 89 8.99 12.82 -14.78
N ALA A 90 8.45 12.58 -13.56
CA ALA A 90 7.73 11.35 -13.28
C ALA A 90 6.40 11.31 -14.05
N PRO A 91 5.95 10.10 -14.44
CA PRO A 91 4.66 9.93 -15.12
C PRO A 91 3.48 10.22 -14.19
N ALA A 92 2.32 10.50 -14.79
CA ALA A 92 1.08 10.63 -14.03
C ALA A 92 0.54 9.27 -13.57
N ILE A 93 -0.27 9.26 -12.50
CA ILE A 93 -0.87 8.04 -11.96
C ILE A 93 -1.68 7.25 -13.01
N GLY A 94 -2.36 7.96 -13.93
CA GLY A 94 -3.14 7.33 -14.99
C GLY A 94 -2.31 6.53 -16.00
N ASP A 95 -1.03 6.88 -16.16
CA ASP A 95 -0.12 6.19 -17.08
C ASP A 95 0.48 4.93 -16.44
N MET A 96 0.69 4.93 -15.11
CA MET A 96 1.42 3.88 -14.42
C MET A 96 0.53 2.89 -13.66
N LEU A 97 -0.63 3.33 -13.18
CA LEU A 97 -1.53 2.45 -12.42
C LEU A 97 -2.01 1.22 -13.22
N PRO A 98 -2.29 1.29 -14.55
CA PRO A 98 -2.62 0.10 -15.33
C PRO A 98 -1.51 -0.97 -15.29
N SER A 99 -0.25 -0.58 -15.52
CA SER A 99 0.89 -1.51 -15.49
C SER A 99 1.17 -2.06 -14.10
N PHE A 100 0.93 -1.26 -13.04
CA PHE A 100 1.01 -1.73 -11.65
C PHE A 100 -0.05 -2.81 -11.37
N ILE A 101 -1.31 -2.58 -11.77
CA ILE A 101 -2.40 -3.55 -11.61
C ILE A 101 -2.10 -4.84 -12.38
N ASP A 102 -1.59 -4.72 -13.61
CA ASP A 102 -1.20 -5.87 -14.42
C ASP A 102 -0.03 -6.63 -13.78
N PHE A 103 0.94 -5.91 -13.20
CA PHE A 103 2.03 -6.52 -12.43
C PHE A 103 1.50 -7.28 -11.22
N VAL A 104 0.61 -6.72 -10.43
CA VAL A 104 0.00 -7.41 -9.27
C VAL A 104 -0.82 -8.61 -9.72
N GLY A 105 -1.61 -8.47 -10.78
CA GLY A 105 -2.48 -9.53 -11.30
C GLY A 105 -3.55 -9.93 -10.29
N ASP A 106 -3.81 -11.23 -10.20
CA ASP A 106 -4.81 -11.81 -9.30
C ASP A 106 -4.19 -12.40 -8.01
N ASP A 107 -2.92 -12.05 -7.74
CA ASP A 107 -2.24 -12.52 -6.54
C ASP A 107 -2.94 -12.05 -5.26
N VAL A 108 -2.81 -12.83 -4.18
CA VAL A 108 -3.08 -12.30 -2.84
C VAL A 108 -2.06 -11.19 -2.58
N ILE A 109 -2.56 -10.02 -2.17
CA ILE A 109 -1.69 -8.91 -1.82
C ILE A 109 -1.35 -8.92 -0.33
N LEU A 110 -0.10 -8.58 -0.02
CA LEU A 110 0.42 -8.47 1.34
C LEU A 110 0.92 -7.05 1.57
N GLY A 111 0.64 -6.50 2.73
CA GLY A 111 1.13 -5.16 3.12
C GLY A 111 0.98 -4.93 4.61
N HIS A 112 1.56 -3.85 5.11
CA HIS A 112 1.48 -3.47 6.52
C HIS A 112 0.42 -2.39 6.73
N ASN A 113 -0.71 -2.72 7.37
CA ASN A 113 -1.93 -1.89 7.44
C ASN A 113 -2.63 -1.72 6.08
N ILE A 114 -2.37 -2.61 5.15
CA ILE A 114 -2.82 -2.57 3.76
C ILE A 114 -4.33 -2.42 3.61
N ALA A 115 -5.09 -3.15 4.45
CA ALA A 115 -6.55 -3.16 4.38
C ALA A 115 -7.17 -1.79 4.68
N SER A 116 -6.47 -0.94 5.43
CA SER A 116 -6.98 0.36 5.84
C SER A 116 -6.52 1.50 4.93
N PHE A 117 -5.33 1.41 4.33
CA PHE A 117 -4.74 2.52 3.58
C PHE A 117 -4.48 2.17 2.12
N ASP A 118 -3.40 1.45 1.83
CA ASP A 118 -2.89 1.25 0.46
C ASP A 118 -3.95 0.71 -0.51
N SER A 119 -4.61 -0.40 -0.13
CA SER A 119 -5.66 -0.99 -0.95
C SER A 119 -6.84 -0.05 -1.17
N THR A 120 -7.10 0.87 -0.23
CA THR A 120 -8.16 1.86 -0.35
C THR A 120 -7.79 2.94 -1.35
N VAL A 121 -6.58 3.50 -1.22
CA VAL A 121 -6.10 4.56 -2.11
C VAL A 121 -5.98 4.05 -3.54
N ILE A 122 -5.42 2.85 -3.74
CA ILE A 122 -5.33 2.21 -5.06
C ILE A 122 -6.72 1.96 -5.63
N TYR A 123 -7.64 1.36 -4.84
CA TYR A 123 -9.02 1.10 -5.26
C TYR A 123 -9.71 2.38 -5.74
N ASP A 124 -9.62 3.46 -4.95
CA ASP A 124 -10.27 4.73 -5.28
C ASP A 124 -9.69 5.36 -6.57
N ASN A 125 -8.37 5.20 -6.83
CA ASN A 125 -7.75 5.64 -8.08
C ASN A 125 -8.20 4.77 -9.27
N CYS A 126 -8.34 3.46 -9.09
CA CYS A 126 -8.88 2.57 -10.13
C CYS A 126 -10.31 2.97 -10.53
N GLU A 127 -11.18 3.23 -9.56
CA GLU A 127 -12.56 3.67 -9.81
C GLU A 127 -12.60 5.03 -10.53
N LYS A 128 -11.78 6.01 -10.10
CA LYS A 128 -11.67 7.33 -10.74
C LYS A 128 -11.22 7.26 -12.20
N LEU A 129 -10.32 6.33 -12.51
CA LEU A 129 -9.73 6.15 -13.85
C LEU A 129 -10.52 5.14 -14.71
N GLY A 130 -11.56 4.52 -14.18
CA GLY A 130 -12.35 3.50 -14.90
C GLY A 130 -11.56 2.21 -15.20
N LEU A 131 -10.59 1.89 -14.36
CA LEU A 131 -9.76 0.69 -14.49
C LEU A 131 -10.43 -0.54 -13.86
N ARG A 132 -9.81 -1.71 -14.06
CA ARG A 132 -10.17 -2.93 -13.33
C ARG A 132 -10.16 -2.65 -11.82
N ARG A 133 -11.14 -3.19 -11.10
CA ARG A 133 -11.19 -3.08 -9.63
C ARG A 133 -9.95 -3.70 -9.01
N PHE A 134 -9.44 -3.02 -7.99
CA PHE A 134 -8.38 -3.54 -7.15
C PHE A 134 -9.02 -4.22 -5.93
N ASP A 135 -9.50 -5.43 -6.14
CA ASP A 135 -10.27 -6.22 -5.17
C ASP A 135 -9.59 -7.57 -4.82
N ASN A 136 -8.28 -7.60 -4.93
CA ASN A 136 -7.45 -8.74 -4.55
C ASN A 136 -7.67 -9.13 -3.09
N ASP A 137 -7.71 -10.43 -2.80
CA ASP A 137 -7.65 -10.92 -1.41
C ASP A 137 -6.35 -10.43 -0.77
N MET A 138 -6.37 -10.12 0.54
CA MET A 138 -5.27 -9.44 1.20
C MET A 138 -4.90 -10.05 2.55
N LEU A 139 -3.59 -10.07 2.83
CA LEU A 139 -3.02 -10.40 4.12
C LEU A 139 -2.35 -9.15 4.73
N ASP A 140 -2.77 -8.79 5.93
CA ASP A 140 -2.29 -7.59 6.62
C ASP A 140 -1.32 -7.97 7.73
N THR A 141 -0.02 -7.70 7.53
CA THR A 141 1.04 -8.04 8.49
C THR A 141 0.92 -7.30 9.82
N LEU A 142 0.28 -6.11 9.86
CA LEU A 142 -0.03 -5.43 11.12
C LEU A 142 -1.01 -6.26 11.96
N LYS A 143 -2.02 -6.87 11.33
CA LYS A 143 -2.96 -7.76 12.03
C LYS A 143 -2.26 -9.01 12.53
N TYR A 144 -1.40 -9.62 11.71
CA TYR A 144 -0.56 -10.75 12.11
C TYR A 144 0.30 -10.41 13.33
N ALA A 145 1.06 -9.31 13.27
CA ALA A 145 1.93 -8.88 14.36
C ALA A 145 1.15 -8.68 15.70
N ARG A 146 -0.05 -8.11 15.62
CA ARG A 146 -0.91 -7.94 16.81
C ARG A 146 -1.36 -9.27 17.43
N HIS A 147 -1.55 -10.31 16.63
CA HIS A 147 -1.95 -11.65 17.12
C HIS A 147 -0.76 -12.46 17.65
N CYS A 148 0.43 -12.28 17.06
CA CYS A 148 1.60 -13.07 17.43
C CYS A 148 2.24 -12.70 18.76
N ASN A 149 1.81 -11.61 19.43
CA ASN A 149 2.48 -11.09 20.62
C ASN A 149 4.01 -11.00 20.45
N THR A 150 4.43 -10.19 19.48
CA THR A 150 5.82 -10.08 19.00
C THR A 150 6.85 -9.71 20.07
N GLY A 151 6.42 -9.15 21.20
CA GLY A 151 7.32 -8.59 22.22
C GLY A 151 7.93 -7.24 21.85
N ALA A 152 7.64 -6.72 20.65
CA ALA A 152 8.09 -5.39 20.22
C ALA A 152 7.34 -4.27 20.96
N PRO A 153 7.94 -3.07 21.13
CA PRO A 153 7.30 -1.95 21.84
C PRO A 153 6.03 -1.42 21.13
N ASP A 154 5.97 -1.52 19.82
CA ASP A 154 4.77 -1.26 19.02
C ASP A 154 4.78 -2.14 17.76
N ASN A 155 3.71 -2.03 16.93
CA ASN A 155 3.56 -2.86 15.73
C ASN A 155 3.80 -2.05 14.43
N LYS A 156 4.59 -0.99 14.45
CA LYS A 156 5.01 -0.31 13.22
C LYS A 156 6.00 -1.18 12.47
N LEU A 157 5.99 -1.09 11.14
CA LEU A 157 6.92 -1.86 10.31
C LEU A 157 8.38 -1.62 10.72
N THR A 158 8.78 -0.36 10.89
CA THR A 158 10.15 0.02 11.31
C THR A 158 10.52 -0.52 12.69
N THR A 159 9.57 -0.56 13.64
CA THR A 159 9.82 -1.11 14.97
C THR A 159 9.97 -2.63 14.93
N LEU A 160 9.10 -3.30 14.16
CA LEU A 160 9.13 -4.76 14.03
C LEU A 160 10.39 -5.23 13.30
N THR A 161 10.77 -4.55 12.20
CA THR A 161 12.00 -4.90 11.47
C THR A 161 13.23 -4.73 12.33
N ALA A 162 13.34 -3.62 13.08
CA ALA A 162 14.42 -3.42 14.04
C ALA A 162 14.44 -4.48 15.15
N HIS A 163 13.26 -4.85 15.69
CA HIS A 163 13.12 -5.86 16.75
C HIS A 163 13.61 -7.24 16.31
N TYR A 164 13.34 -7.61 15.07
CA TYR A 164 13.75 -8.91 14.50
C TYR A 164 15.10 -8.88 13.77
N GLY A 165 15.83 -7.75 13.79
CA GLY A 165 17.12 -7.62 13.12
C GLY A 165 17.01 -7.70 11.59
N ILE A 166 15.86 -7.30 11.03
CA ILE A 166 15.64 -7.22 9.59
C ILE A 166 16.20 -5.89 9.10
N ASP A 167 17.09 -5.97 8.12
CA ASP A 167 17.60 -4.80 7.44
C ASP A 167 16.48 -4.04 6.72
N HIS A 168 16.33 -2.75 7.05
CA HIS A 168 15.31 -1.87 6.53
C HIS A 168 15.92 -0.48 6.25
N ASP A 169 17.00 -0.49 5.48
CA ASP A 169 17.60 0.73 4.98
C ASP A 169 16.64 1.43 4.03
N ASN A 170 16.59 2.76 4.10
CA ASN A 170 15.64 3.57 3.34
C ASN A 170 14.15 3.31 3.67
N ALA A 171 13.83 3.12 4.94
CA ALA A 171 12.43 3.14 5.39
C ALA A 171 11.69 4.38 4.85
N HIS A 172 10.41 4.23 4.55
CA HIS A 172 9.58 5.21 3.85
C HIS A 172 9.98 5.43 2.37
N ARG A 173 10.48 4.38 1.75
CA ARG A 173 10.55 4.20 0.30
C ARG A 173 9.82 2.91 -0.02
N ALA A 174 8.77 3.00 -0.81
CA ALA A 174 7.80 1.94 -0.98
C ALA A 174 8.43 0.58 -1.35
N LEU A 175 9.45 0.54 -2.20
CA LEU A 175 10.13 -0.72 -2.54
C LEU A 175 10.91 -1.31 -1.34
N ALA A 176 11.57 -0.47 -0.54
CA ALA A 176 12.29 -0.92 0.65
C ALA A 176 11.30 -1.46 1.69
N ASP A 177 10.16 -0.80 1.85
CA ASP A 177 9.10 -1.23 2.76
C ASP A 177 8.46 -2.55 2.30
N CYS A 178 8.25 -2.76 0.99
CA CYS A 178 7.83 -4.05 0.44
C CYS A 178 8.82 -5.18 0.80
N ILE A 179 10.12 -4.97 0.59
CA ILE A 179 11.16 -5.99 0.87
C ILE A 179 11.24 -6.28 2.37
N ALA A 180 11.22 -5.25 3.20
CA ALA A 180 11.26 -5.38 4.66
C ALA A 180 10.00 -6.10 5.19
N ASN A 181 8.84 -5.79 4.63
CA ASN A 181 7.58 -6.42 5.00
C ASN A 181 7.50 -7.90 4.57
N HIS A 182 8.05 -8.26 3.40
CA HIS A 182 8.24 -9.65 3.00
C HIS A 182 9.05 -10.43 4.05
N LYS A 183 10.23 -9.92 4.43
CA LYS A 183 11.09 -10.54 5.44
C LYS A 183 10.39 -10.63 6.81
N LEU A 184 9.68 -9.57 7.21
CA LEU A 184 8.90 -9.57 8.44
C LEU A 184 7.82 -10.66 8.41
N TYR A 185 7.09 -10.77 7.31
CA TYR A 185 6.05 -11.78 7.17
C TYR A 185 6.62 -13.21 7.30
N GLN A 186 7.76 -13.50 6.70
CA GLN A 186 8.42 -14.81 6.85
C GLN A 186 8.69 -15.17 8.33
N VAL A 187 9.04 -14.17 9.16
CA VAL A 187 9.27 -14.38 10.60
C VAL A 187 7.95 -14.57 11.34
N ILE A 188 7.01 -13.63 11.19
CA ILE A 188 5.79 -13.63 12.02
C ILE A 188 4.78 -14.72 11.63
N ARG A 189 4.77 -15.19 10.37
CA ARG A 189 3.86 -16.27 9.97
C ARG A 189 4.15 -17.58 10.70
N GLU A 190 5.42 -17.83 11.08
CA GLU A 190 5.79 -19.04 11.85
C GLU A 190 5.36 -18.92 13.33
N MET A 191 5.17 -17.70 13.81
CA MET A 191 4.67 -17.42 15.16
C MET A 191 3.14 -17.45 15.24
N TYR A 192 2.46 -17.35 14.10
CA TYR A 192 1.01 -17.29 14.03
C TYR A 192 0.41 -18.69 14.25
N ASN A 193 -0.23 -18.87 15.41
CA ASN A 193 -1.06 -20.03 15.74
C ASN A 193 -2.52 -19.60 15.56
N GLY A 194 -3.08 -19.87 14.38
CA GLY A 194 -4.44 -19.52 13.99
C GLY A 194 -5.52 -20.13 14.88
#